data_e93e35ce1546ce02ac941ffc6a7086d0
#
_entry.id   e93e35ce1546ce02ac941ffc6a7086d0
#
_cell.length_a   1.000
_cell.length_b   1.000
_cell.length_c   1.000
_cell.angle_alpha   90.00
_cell.angle_beta   90.00
_cell.angle_gamma   90.00
#
_symmetry.space_group_name_H-M   'P 1'
#
loop_
_entity.id
_entity.type
_entity.pdbx_description
1 polymer ?
#
loop_
_entity_poly.entity_id
_entity_poly.type
_entity_poly.pdbx_seq_one_letter_code
_entity_poly.pdbx_strand_id
1 'polypeptide(L)'
;VSAPALEVRGLTVTFADGSRGLADVDLVVPHGSRLGVVGGSGCGKTTLVRTVLGLLPPGTRVTGSVRVGGREVVGCSERELRSRRGTEIGYVAQNPYAACDPLHRVERHVTEAWTAHRLRPPAGAVVERLAGVGIPDAARRARHHPHQWSGGMLQRATTVAGTVHEPLLTLADEPTSALDAELSDGVLALLRRTCRSLVLVSHDLALVARHTDDVLVLDGGRVVERGPSGTVLGRPEHDVTRRLVAASTPRPRTATARPLSEGPPAVRLAGAGRSYGGGDTAVPAVRGMDLDVHAGEVVGVVGRSGSGKSTLLRLAAGLERPDRGRVELAGADAWPGGHRRRHPVRPRRGWVMPVFQDPVASLDRRWPLWRTVTEPLVLAGARPSRAERRRRAAEQLARVGLGDVDVDRLPATLSVGQCQRVAVVRALIAGPALVVADEPTASLDVGAAAAVAGLLRQAADDGAAVLVVSHDEPRLASYADRLVRMDDGELT
;
A
#
# COMPACT_ATOMS: atom_id res chain seq x y z
N VAL A 1 -13.92 27.00 28.87
CA VAL A 1 -13.33 25.80 28.23
C VAL A 1 -13.53 25.98 26.74
N SER A 2 -12.46 26.06 25.94
CA SER A 2 -12.54 26.17 24.49
C SER A 2 -13.17 24.89 23.90
N ALA A 3 -13.99 25.03 22.86
CA ALA A 3 -14.61 23.89 22.20
C ALA A 3 -13.52 22.94 21.63
N PRO A 4 -13.71 21.61 21.66
CA PRO A 4 -12.72 20.68 21.13
C PRO A 4 -12.48 20.88 19.61
N ALA A 5 -11.34 20.45 19.13
CA ALA A 5 -11.03 20.52 17.69
C ALA A 5 -12.01 19.69 16.85
N LEU A 6 -12.37 18.49 17.36
CA LEU A 6 -13.41 17.62 16.78
C LEU A 6 -14.25 17.00 17.89
N GLU A 7 -15.56 17.04 17.72
CA GLU A 7 -16.52 16.32 18.56
C GLU A 7 -17.50 15.57 17.66
N VAL A 8 -17.66 14.28 17.89
CA VAL A 8 -18.60 13.41 17.19
C VAL A 8 -19.49 12.74 18.24
N ARG A 9 -20.81 12.77 18.03
CA ARG A 9 -21.80 12.18 18.96
C ARG A 9 -22.82 11.35 18.20
N GLY A 10 -22.97 10.08 18.56
CA GLY A 10 -23.97 9.16 18.04
C GLY A 10 -23.92 9.03 16.51
N LEU A 11 -22.74 9.17 15.90
CA LEU A 11 -22.62 9.23 14.45
C LEU A 11 -22.91 7.87 13.81
N THR A 12 -23.94 7.85 12.96
CA THR A 12 -24.28 6.70 12.14
C THR A 12 -24.35 7.11 10.67
N VAL A 13 -23.67 6.35 9.81
CA VAL A 13 -23.59 6.58 8.36
C VAL A 13 -24.09 5.32 7.65
N THR A 14 -25.14 5.49 6.82
CA THR A 14 -25.71 4.42 6.01
C THR A 14 -25.67 4.82 4.54
N PHE A 15 -25.03 4.01 3.70
CA PHE A 15 -24.92 4.25 2.26
C PHE A 15 -26.24 3.98 1.54
N ALA A 16 -26.33 4.41 0.27
CA ALA A 16 -27.54 4.27 -0.53
C ALA A 16 -27.97 2.81 -0.78
N ASP A 17 -27.02 1.87 -0.73
CA ASP A 17 -27.26 0.42 -0.84
C ASP A 17 -27.71 -0.22 0.48
N GLY A 18 -27.90 0.58 1.54
CA GLY A 18 -28.29 0.11 2.87
C GLY A 18 -27.13 -0.39 3.74
N SER A 19 -25.91 -0.45 3.21
CA SER A 19 -24.75 -0.85 4.01
C SER A 19 -24.37 0.23 5.04
N ARG A 20 -23.91 -0.20 6.22
CA ARG A 20 -23.48 0.71 7.29
C ARG A 20 -22.00 0.96 7.21
N GLY A 21 -21.60 2.22 7.05
CA GLY A 21 -20.20 2.65 7.13
C GLY A 21 -19.73 2.96 8.55
N LEU A 22 -20.63 3.55 9.36
CA LEU A 22 -20.41 3.84 10.80
C LEU A 22 -21.72 3.58 11.58
N ALA A 23 -21.60 3.20 12.85
CA ALA A 23 -22.74 2.86 13.70
C ALA A 23 -22.47 3.33 15.14
N ASP A 24 -23.17 4.40 15.52
CA ASP A 24 -23.15 4.95 16.88
C ASP A 24 -21.73 5.28 17.37
N VAL A 25 -21.02 6.12 16.62
CA VAL A 25 -19.64 6.50 16.92
C VAL A 25 -19.60 7.79 17.72
N ASP A 26 -18.93 7.72 18.88
CA ASP A 26 -18.60 8.84 19.74
C ASP A 26 -17.09 9.04 19.83
N LEU A 27 -16.64 10.28 19.61
CA LEU A 27 -15.24 10.66 19.85
C LEU A 27 -15.09 12.16 20.09
N VAL A 28 -14.03 12.50 20.82
CA VAL A 28 -13.62 13.90 21.03
C VAL A 28 -12.12 14.00 20.80
N VAL A 29 -11.70 15.00 20.03
CA VAL A 29 -10.29 15.37 19.85
C VAL A 29 -10.10 16.75 20.49
N PRO A 30 -9.45 16.85 21.63
CA PRO A 30 -9.12 18.14 22.23
C PRO A 30 -8.23 19.00 21.33
N HIS A 31 -8.21 20.31 21.56
CA HIS A 31 -7.23 21.17 20.90
C HIS A 31 -5.81 20.74 21.22
N GLY A 32 -4.96 20.73 20.21
CA GLY A 32 -3.55 20.35 20.34
C GLY A 32 -3.29 18.86 20.41
N SER A 33 -4.35 18.02 20.45
CA SER A 33 -4.24 16.56 20.53
C SER A 33 -4.12 15.90 19.16
N ARG A 34 -3.53 14.71 19.18
CA ARG A 34 -3.35 13.85 17.99
C ARG A 34 -4.01 12.52 18.24
N LEU A 35 -5.07 12.24 17.47
CA LEU A 35 -5.81 10.98 17.53
C LEU A 35 -5.42 10.07 16.39
N GLY A 36 -4.95 8.86 16.69
CA GLY A 36 -4.82 7.77 15.73
C GLY A 36 -6.15 7.05 15.54
N VAL A 37 -6.54 6.75 14.31
CA VAL A 37 -7.71 5.91 14.01
C VAL A 37 -7.22 4.68 13.27
N VAL A 38 -7.38 3.52 13.89
CA VAL A 38 -6.90 2.23 13.39
C VAL A 38 -8.03 1.21 13.26
N GLY A 39 -7.79 0.13 12.52
CA GLY A 39 -8.76 -0.95 12.31
C GLY A 39 -8.55 -1.65 10.97
N GLY A 40 -9.26 -2.75 10.74
CA GLY A 40 -9.21 -3.52 9.51
C GLY A 40 -9.71 -2.76 8.28
N SER A 41 -9.54 -3.33 7.09
CA SER A 41 -10.10 -2.77 5.86
C SER A 41 -11.63 -2.75 5.92
N GLY A 42 -12.23 -1.64 5.47
CA GLY A 42 -13.69 -1.49 5.45
C GLY A 42 -14.32 -1.21 6.81
N CYS A 43 -13.57 -1.08 7.91
CA CYS A 43 -14.14 -0.82 9.24
C CYS A 43 -14.71 0.60 9.45
N GLY A 44 -14.62 1.51 8.45
CA GLY A 44 -15.23 2.85 8.52
C GLY A 44 -14.26 4.02 8.68
N LYS A 45 -12.92 3.81 8.71
CA LYS A 45 -11.92 4.89 8.89
C LYS A 45 -12.07 6.03 7.87
N THR A 46 -12.03 5.71 6.59
CA THR A 46 -12.21 6.69 5.50
C THR A 46 -13.63 7.27 5.50
N THR A 47 -14.64 6.50 5.93
CA THR A 47 -16.02 7.01 6.09
C THR A 47 -16.06 8.10 7.16
N LEU A 48 -15.38 7.92 8.29
CA LEU A 48 -15.26 8.95 9.34
C LEU A 48 -14.60 10.22 8.79
N VAL A 49 -13.46 10.10 8.10
CA VAL A 49 -12.76 11.24 7.48
C VAL A 49 -13.67 11.97 6.49
N ARG A 50 -14.32 11.23 5.58
CA ARG A 50 -15.24 11.82 4.59
C ARG A 50 -16.44 12.48 5.22
N THR A 51 -16.95 11.95 6.34
CA THR A 51 -18.07 12.58 7.08
C THR A 51 -17.62 13.92 7.64
N VAL A 52 -16.46 14.02 8.29
CA VAL A 52 -15.94 15.28 8.83
C VAL A 52 -15.66 16.29 7.72
N LEU A 53 -15.26 15.84 6.52
CA LEU A 53 -15.09 16.70 5.34
C LEU A 53 -16.40 17.07 4.65
N GLY A 54 -17.53 16.37 4.95
CA GLY A 54 -18.77 16.48 4.21
C GLY A 54 -18.66 16.00 2.76
N LEU A 55 -17.87 14.94 2.51
CA LEU A 55 -17.56 14.38 1.18
C LEU A 55 -18.07 12.94 1.03
N LEU A 56 -19.21 12.64 1.65
CA LEU A 56 -19.84 11.33 1.48
C LEU A 56 -20.53 11.22 0.11
N PRO A 57 -20.64 10.00 -0.45
CA PRO A 57 -21.35 9.77 -1.71
C PRO A 57 -22.80 10.26 -1.67
N PRO A 58 -23.37 10.69 -2.80
CA PRO A 58 -24.80 11.05 -2.87
C PRO A 58 -25.71 9.90 -2.40
N GLY A 59 -26.83 10.24 -1.76
CA GLY A 59 -27.76 9.26 -1.20
C GLY A 59 -27.36 8.66 0.13
N THR A 60 -26.20 9.04 0.71
CA THR A 60 -25.77 8.60 2.03
C THR A 60 -26.61 9.29 3.12
N ARG A 61 -27.15 8.50 4.05
CA ARG A 61 -27.88 8.99 5.24
C ARG A 61 -26.91 9.13 6.41
N VAL A 62 -26.89 10.29 7.04
CA VAL A 62 -26.08 10.60 8.22
C VAL A 62 -26.99 11.00 9.37
N THR A 63 -26.81 10.40 10.53
CA THR A 63 -27.48 10.77 11.79
C THR A 63 -26.45 10.97 12.89
N GLY A 64 -26.78 11.74 13.92
CA GLY A 64 -25.83 12.18 14.96
C GLY A 64 -25.30 13.57 14.67
N SER A 65 -24.20 13.94 15.35
CA SER A 65 -23.60 15.28 15.27
C SER A 65 -22.09 15.16 15.04
N VAL A 66 -21.54 16.02 14.17
CA VAL A 66 -20.10 16.19 13.94
C VAL A 66 -19.77 17.67 14.01
N ARG A 67 -18.97 18.07 15.01
CA ARG A 67 -18.60 19.47 15.21
C ARG A 67 -17.08 19.65 15.12
N VAL A 68 -16.66 20.63 14.33
CA VAL A 68 -15.27 21.08 14.26
C VAL A 68 -15.18 22.50 14.83
N GLY A 69 -14.38 22.68 15.89
CA GLY A 69 -14.30 23.96 16.62
C GLY A 69 -15.66 24.40 17.17
N GLY A 70 -16.49 23.46 17.61
CA GLY A 70 -17.85 23.72 18.12
C GLY A 70 -18.92 23.95 17.04
N ARG A 71 -18.55 24.03 15.75
CA ARG A 71 -19.48 24.29 14.63
C ARG A 71 -19.87 22.97 13.94
N GLU A 72 -21.19 22.78 13.76
CA GLU A 72 -21.74 21.58 13.13
C GLU A 72 -21.27 21.41 11.67
N VAL A 73 -21.13 20.16 11.23
CA VAL A 73 -20.77 19.76 9.86
C VAL A 73 -21.95 19.03 9.20
N VAL A 74 -22.63 18.16 9.96
CA VAL A 74 -23.77 17.40 9.44
C VAL A 74 -24.91 18.32 9.09
N GLY A 75 -25.44 18.23 7.86
CA GLY A 75 -26.54 19.07 7.38
C GLY A 75 -26.12 20.46 6.89
N CYS A 76 -24.82 20.81 6.97
CA CYS A 76 -24.32 22.05 6.37
C CYS A 76 -24.41 22.03 4.85
N SER A 77 -24.65 23.20 4.25
CA SER A 77 -24.60 23.36 2.79
C SER A 77 -23.17 23.22 2.25
N GLU A 78 -23.04 22.78 0.99
CA GLU A 78 -21.73 22.69 0.33
C GLU A 78 -20.99 24.03 0.31
N ARG A 79 -21.70 25.14 0.24
CA ARG A 79 -21.11 26.49 0.30
C ARG A 79 -20.43 26.75 1.65
N GLU A 80 -21.07 26.38 2.75
CA GLU A 80 -20.52 26.50 4.10
C GLU A 80 -19.32 25.57 4.29
N LEU A 81 -19.43 24.30 3.89
CA LEU A 81 -18.34 23.32 3.99
C LEU A 81 -17.14 23.75 3.15
N ARG A 82 -17.36 24.26 1.93
CA ARG A 82 -16.26 24.74 1.08
C ARG A 82 -15.50 25.90 1.71
N SER A 83 -16.18 26.80 2.44
CA SER A 83 -15.49 27.91 3.12
C SER A 83 -14.62 27.45 4.29
N ARG A 84 -14.90 26.27 4.86
CA ARG A 84 -14.20 25.71 6.01
C ARG A 84 -13.09 24.71 5.64
N ARG A 85 -13.26 24.01 4.51
CA ARG A 85 -12.21 23.09 4.00
C ARG A 85 -10.97 23.89 3.65
N GLY A 86 -9.81 23.47 4.10
CA GLY A 86 -8.53 24.14 3.95
C GLY A 86 -8.22 25.17 5.04
N THR A 87 -9.20 25.92 5.52
CA THR A 87 -9.01 26.97 6.53
C THR A 87 -9.25 26.48 7.97
N GLU A 88 -10.32 25.73 8.22
CA GLU A 88 -10.64 25.13 9.52
C GLU A 88 -10.32 23.63 9.53
N ILE A 89 -10.54 22.94 8.41
CA ILE A 89 -10.36 21.50 8.25
C ILE A 89 -9.36 21.27 7.11
N GLY A 90 -8.13 20.91 7.47
CA GLY A 90 -7.10 20.49 6.53
C GLY A 90 -7.26 19.02 6.17
N TYR A 91 -6.82 18.64 4.97
CA TYR A 91 -6.85 17.25 4.51
C TYR A 91 -5.56 16.86 3.81
N VAL A 92 -5.02 15.71 4.20
CA VAL A 92 -3.87 15.07 3.55
C VAL A 92 -4.31 13.71 3.04
N ALA A 93 -4.29 13.55 1.72
CA ALA A 93 -4.80 12.36 1.05
C ALA A 93 -3.81 11.19 1.08
N GLN A 94 -4.35 9.98 0.97
CA GLN A 94 -3.61 8.72 0.91
C GLN A 94 -2.67 8.64 -0.30
N ASN A 95 -3.14 9.02 -1.48
CA ASN A 95 -2.37 8.96 -2.72
C ASN A 95 -2.03 10.37 -3.22
N PRO A 96 -0.78 10.82 -3.10
CA PRO A 96 -0.38 12.16 -3.51
C PRO A 96 -0.50 12.38 -5.02
N TYR A 97 -0.33 11.35 -5.84
CA TYR A 97 -0.51 11.46 -7.29
C TYR A 97 -1.98 11.63 -7.68
N ALA A 98 -2.89 10.95 -6.98
CA ALA A 98 -4.33 11.12 -7.21
C ALA A 98 -4.85 12.46 -6.68
N ALA A 99 -4.16 13.07 -5.72
CA ALA A 99 -4.49 14.39 -5.18
C ALA A 99 -4.01 15.55 -6.07
N CYS A 100 -3.19 15.27 -7.08
CA CYS A 100 -2.61 16.27 -7.97
C CYS A 100 -3.09 16.08 -9.40
N ASP A 101 -3.46 17.15 -10.09
CA ASP A 101 -3.67 17.12 -11.53
C ASP A 101 -2.31 16.95 -12.25
N PRO A 102 -2.09 15.86 -13.00
CA PRO A 102 -0.81 15.59 -13.64
C PRO A 102 -0.40 16.62 -14.70
N LEU A 103 -1.34 17.39 -15.20
CA LEU A 103 -1.12 18.43 -16.22
C LEU A 103 -0.69 19.78 -15.62
N HIS A 104 -0.77 19.92 -14.30
CA HIS A 104 -0.38 21.14 -13.61
C HIS A 104 0.94 20.98 -12.87
N ARG A 105 1.69 22.08 -12.75
CA ARG A 105 2.91 22.13 -11.94
C ARG A 105 2.59 22.05 -10.46
N VAL A 106 3.52 21.52 -9.66
CA VAL A 106 3.32 21.36 -8.21
C VAL A 106 3.07 22.71 -7.52
N GLU A 107 3.74 23.79 -7.95
CA GLU A 107 3.47 25.15 -7.42
C GLU A 107 1.98 25.54 -7.50
N ARG A 108 1.29 25.12 -8.55
CA ARG A 108 -0.15 25.42 -8.71
C ARG A 108 -0.99 24.68 -7.68
N HIS A 109 -0.71 23.41 -7.40
CA HIS A 109 -1.43 22.64 -6.39
C HIS A 109 -1.30 23.24 -5.00
N VAL A 110 -0.11 23.71 -4.65
CA VAL A 110 0.10 24.42 -3.38
C VAL A 110 -0.61 25.79 -3.40
N THR A 111 -0.55 26.50 -4.52
CA THR A 111 -1.22 27.81 -4.69
C THR A 111 -2.76 27.70 -4.62
N GLU A 112 -3.33 26.59 -5.08
CA GLU A 112 -4.78 26.33 -5.03
C GLU A 112 -5.35 26.41 -3.63
N ALA A 113 -4.57 26.09 -2.58
CA ALA A 113 -5.00 26.25 -1.20
C ALA A 113 -5.39 27.70 -0.85
N TRP A 114 -4.75 28.70 -1.43
CA TRP A 114 -5.11 30.10 -1.29
C TRP A 114 -6.21 30.52 -2.26
N THR A 115 -6.05 30.17 -3.55
CA THR A 115 -6.95 30.67 -4.60
C THR A 115 -8.37 30.09 -4.47
N ALA A 116 -8.53 28.89 -3.91
CA ALA A 116 -9.84 28.31 -3.58
C ALA A 116 -10.64 29.19 -2.61
N HIS A 117 -9.96 29.96 -1.76
CA HIS A 117 -10.53 30.92 -0.82
C HIS A 117 -10.47 32.37 -1.32
N ARG A 118 -10.17 32.59 -2.61
CA ARG A 118 -9.99 33.90 -3.23
C ARG A 118 -8.89 34.76 -2.59
N LEU A 119 -7.91 34.08 -1.97
CA LEU A 119 -6.72 34.70 -1.41
C LEU A 119 -5.57 34.64 -2.41
N ARG A 120 -4.65 35.61 -2.32
CA ARG A 120 -3.39 35.57 -3.07
C ARG A 120 -2.29 35.00 -2.17
N PRO A 121 -1.49 34.03 -2.65
CA PRO A 121 -0.35 33.56 -1.87
C PRO A 121 0.63 34.73 -1.66
N PRO A 122 1.27 34.83 -0.49
CA PRO A 122 2.38 35.74 -0.30
C PRO A 122 3.51 35.46 -1.29
N ALA A 123 4.24 36.49 -1.70
CA ALA A 123 5.36 36.33 -2.62
C ALA A 123 6.39 35.35 -2.03
N GLY A 124 6.78 34.34 -2.83
CA GLY A 124 7.74 33.33 -2.38
C GLY A 124 7.18 32.25 -1.44
N ALA A 125 5.95 32.36 -0.92
CA ALA A 125 5.40 31.48 0.10
C ALA A 125 5.39 29.98 -0.32
N VAL A 126 5.10 29.68 -1.59
CA VAL A 126 5.12 28.30 -2.09
C VAL A 126 6.53 27.69 -1.96
N VAL A 127 7.54 28.42 -2.41
CA VAL A 127 8.94 27.96 -2.38
C VAL A 127 9.43 27.83 -0.94
N GLU A 128 9.13 28.80 -0.10
CA GLU A 128 9.49 28.79 1.33
C GLU A 128 8.84 27.61 2.06
N ARG A 129 7.54 27.36 1.88
CA ARG A 129 6.84 26.24 2.48
C ARG A 129 7.36 24.89 1.99
N LEU A 130 7.65 24.74 0.69
CA LEU A 130 8.24 23.52 0.15
C LEU A 130 9.67 23.30 0.69
N ALA A 131 10.49 24.35 0.78
CA ALA A 131 11.82 24.27 1.40
C ALA A 131 11.73 23.88 2.90
N GLY A 132 10.78 24.46 3.62
CA GLY A 132 10.51 24.17 5.04
C GLY A 132 10.14 22.71 5.34
N VAL A 133 9.61 21.99 4.34
CA VAL A 133 9.34 20.55 4.44
C VAL A 133 10.46 19.68 3.83
N GLY A 134 11.62 20.27 3.59
CA GLY A 134 12.81 19.56 3.11
C GLY A 134 12.78 19.16 1.63
N ILE A 135 12.11 19.93 0.77
CA ILE A 135 12.21 19.76 -0.68
C ILE A 135 13.51 20.44 -1.16
N PRO A 136 14.49 19.69 -1.70
CA PRO A 136 15.71 20.28 -2.21
C PRO A 136 15.42 21.10 -3.47
N ASP A 137 16.13 22.19 -3.71
CA ASP A 137 15.94 23.08 -4.87
C ASP A 137 14.46 23.48 -5.10
N ALA A 138 13.76 23.84 -4.02
CA ALA A 138 12.30 24.04 -4.01
C ALA A 138 11.83 24.99 -5.14
N ALA A 139 12.58 26.06 -5.43
CA ALA A 139 12.27 27.03 -6.49
C ALA A 139 12.24 26.41 -7.91
N ARG A 140 13.15 25.49 -8.19
CA ARG A 140 13.20 24.77 -9.46
C ARG A 140 12.14 23.69 -9.50
N ARG A 141 12.06 22.89 -8.43
CA ARG A 141 11.15 21.73 -8.37
C ARG A 141 9.67 22.14 -8.35
N ALA A 142 9.31 23.25 -7.73
CA ALA A 142 7.94 23.77 -7.75
C ALA A 142 7.36 23.90 -9.17
N ARG A 143 8.22 24.17 -10.16
CA ARG A 143 7.87 24.29 -11.59
C ARG A 143 7.74 22.94 -12.31
N HIS A 144 8.13 21.83 -11.67
CA HIS A 144 7.97 20.49 -12.22
C HIS A 144 6.53 19.99 -12.08
N HIS A 145 6.18 18.99 -12.91
CA HIS A 145 4.89 18.29 -12.81
C HIS A 145 4.96 17.14 -11.80
N PRO A 146 3.82 16.67 -11.27
CA PRO A 146 3.78 15.59 -10.28
C PRO A 146 4.57 14.34 -10.66
N HIS A 147 4.52 13.90 -11.92
CA HIS A 147 5.24 12.72 -12.41
C HIS A 147 6.78 12.84 -12.39
N GLN A 148 7.31 14.05 -12.19
CA GLN A 148 8.76 14.32 -12.07
C GLN A 148 9.22 14.32 -10.60
N TRP A 149 8.30 14.05 -9.66
CA TRP A 149 8.57 14.02 -8.23
C TRP A 149 8.53 12.58 -7.71
N SER A 150 9.37 12.27 -6.71
CA SER A 150 9.21 11.02 -5.97
C SER A 150 7.93 11.07 -5.12
N GLY A 151 7.38 9.90 -4.79
CA GLY A 151 6.18 9.81 -3.95
C GLY A 151 6.32 10.58 -2.63
N GLY A 152 7.46 10.43 -1.94
CA GLY A 152 7.72 11.14 -0.68
C GLY A 152 7.84 12.65 -0.83
N MET A 153 8.40 13.14 -1.94
CA MET A 153 8.43 14.58 -2.21
C MET A 153 7.02 15.11 -2.47
N LEU A 154 6.23 14.41 -3.29
CA LEU A 154 4.88 14.83 -3.62
C LEU A 154 3.97 14.76 -2.38
N GLN A 155 4.15 13.76 -1.51
CA GLN A 155 3.43 13.66 -0.24
C GLN A 155 3.71 14.85 0.68
N ARG A 156 4.96 15.32 0.75
CA ARG A 156 5.29 16.53 1.50
C ARG A 156 4.65 17.77 0.88
N ALA A 157 4.60 17.88 -0.45
CA ALA A 157 3.94 19.00 -1.12
C ALA A 157 2.41 19.00 -0.87
N THR A 158 1.75 17.83 -0.91
CA THR A 158 0.32 17.72 -0.59
C THR A 158 0.05 18.01 0.90
N THR A 159 0.98 17.65 1.79
CA THR A 159 0.92 18.04 3.20
C THR A 159 0.97 19.55 3.36
N VAL A 160 1.88 20.23 2.65
CA VAL A 160 1.93 21.71 2.63
C VAL A 160 0.60 22.29 2.16
N ALA A 161 0.06 21.79 1.03
CA ALA A 161 -1.21 22.27 0.49
C ALA A 161 -2.38 22.10 1.49
N GLY A 162 -2.44 20.97 2.19
CA GLY A 162 -3.48 20.68 3.18
C GLY A 162 -3.33 21.44 4.51
N THR A 163 -2.16 22.04 4.79
CA THR A 163 -1.87 22.68 6.08
C THR A 163 -1.49 24.16 5.96
N VAL A 164 -1.52 24.73 4.77
CA VAL A 164 -1.02 26.08 4.48
C VAL A 164 -1.70 27.20 5.30
N HIS A 165 -2.96 27.03 5.63
CA HIS A 165 -3.73 27.97 6.46
C HIS A 165 -3.71 27.65 7.94
N GLU A 166 -2.87 26.68 8.37
CA GLU A 166 -2.77 26.22 9.77
C GLU A 166 -4.16 25.85 10.33
N PRO A 167 -4.88 24.92 9.68
CA PRO A 167 -6.25 24.59 10.05
C PRO A 167 -6.33 24.11 11.50
N LEU A 168 -7.50 24.32 12.12
CA LEU A 168 -7.78 23.89 13.48
C LEU A 168 -7.63 22.39 13.66
N LEU A 169 -8.10 21.64 12.66
CA LEU A 169 -8.06 20.18 12.57
C LEU A 169 -7.47 19.76 11.23
N THR A 170 -6.47 18.91 11.24
CA THR A 170 -5.99 18.23 10.03
C THR A 170 -6.41 16.77 10.07
N LEU A 171 -6.97 16.29 8.97
CA LEU A 171 -7.32 14.89 8.73
C LEU A 171 -6.27 14.32 7.78
N ALA A 172 -5.54 13.31 8.19
CA ALA A 172 -4.57 12.60 7.36
C ALA A 172 -5.02 11.15 7.17
N ASP A 173 -5.44 10.81 5.94
CA ASP A 173 -5.95 9.48 5.60
C ASP A 173 -4.82 8.66 4.96
N GLU A 174 -4.20 7.77 5.71
CA GLU A 174 -3.06 6.92 5.31
C GLU A 174 -1.92 7.65 4.58
N PRO A 175 -1.40 8.76 5.12
CA PRO A 175 -0.48 9.65 4.41
C PRO A 175 0.88 9.02 4.09
N THR A 176 1.14 7.80 4.56
CA THR A 176 2.42 7.10 4.42
C THR A 176 2.32 5.80 3.60
N SER A 177 1.14 5.46 3.06
CA SER A 177 0.88 4.16 2.41
C SER A 177 1.74 3.86 1.17
N ALA A 178 2.35 4.88 0.55
CA ALA A 178 3.19 4.74 -0.64
C ALA A 178 4.68 5.07 -0.37
N LEU A 179 5.08 5.11 0.91
CA LEU A 179 6.42 5.52 1.34
C LEU A 179 7.16 4.38 2.03
N ASP A 180 8.49 4.40 1.95
CA ASP A 180 9.32 3.54 2.79
C ASP A 180 9.29 3.99 4.27
N ALA A 181 9.79 3.15 5.18
CA ALA A 181 9.69 3.38 6.62
C ALA A 181 10.37 4.68 7.08
N GLU A 182 11.51 5.03 6.50
CA GLU A 182 12.27 6.25 6.85
C GLU A 182 11.52 7.51 6.41
N LEU A 183 11.00 7.51 5.18
CA LEU A 183 10.20 8.62 4.66
C LEU A 183 8.85 8.75 5.38
N SER A 184 8.24 7.62 5.76
CA SER A 184 6.98 7.57 6.51
C SER A 184 7.10 8.26 7.85
N ASP A 185 8.14 7.94 8.62
CA ASP A 185 8.41 8.57 9.91
C ASP A 185 8.65 10.09 9.76
N GLY A 186 9.41 10.49 8.74
CA GLY A 186 9.67 11.90 8.42
C GLY A 186 8.40 12.69 8.07
N VAL A 187 7.46 12.10 7.32
CA VAL A 187 6.17 12.74 6.97
C VAL A 187 5.28 12.89 8.22
N LEU A 188 5.21 11.87 9.07
CA LEU A 188 4.42 11.96 10.30
C LEU A 188 5.03 12.91 11.33
N ALA A 189 6.36 12.96 11.46
CA ALA A 189 7.04 13.96 12.26
C ALA A 189 6.77 15.39 11.76
N LEU A 190 6.68 15.58 10.44
CA LEU A 190 6.28 16.85 9.83
C LEU A 190 4.85 17.20 10.21
N LEU A 191 3.88 16.31 9.98
CA LEU A 191 2.47 16.52 10.37
C LEU A 191 2.35 16.87 11.85
N ARG A 192 3.06 16.16 12.71
CA ARG A 192 3.06 16.42 14.16
C ARG A 192 3.54 17.82 14.53
N ARG A 193 4.47 18.39 13.77
CA ARG A 193 5.00 19.75 14.01
C ARG A 193 4.15 20.85 13.41
N THR A 194 3.49 20.59 12.26
CA THR A 194 2.78 21.61 11.50
C THR A 194 1.29 21.68 11.79
N CYS A 195 0.68 20.59 12.28
CA CYS A 195 -0.74 20.55 12.57
C CYS A 195 -1.05 21.01 13.98
N ARG A 196 -2.08 21.84 14.15
CA ARG A 196 -2.60 22.24 15.48
C ARG A 196 -3.24 21.06 16.18
N SER A 197 -4.18 20.37 15.54
CA SER A 197 -4.76 19.11 15.99
C SER A 197 -4.81 18.15 14.80
N LEU A 198 -4.65 16.86 15.04
CA LEU A 198 -4.49 15.84 14.00
C LEU A 198 -5.40 14.64 14.27
N VAL A 199 -6.11 14.19 13.23
CA VAL A 199 -6.67 12.83 13.14
C VAL A 199 -5.88 12.08 12.09
N LEU A 200 -5.13 11.07 12.51
CA LEU A 200 -4.30 10.22 11.67
C LEU A 200 -4.96 8.87 11.47
N VAL A 201 -5.41 8.58 10.26
CA VAL A 201 -5.81 7.23 9.88
C VAL A 201 -4.58 6.50 9.36
N SER A 202 -4.27 5.35 9.94
CA SER A 202 -3.16 4.50 9.50
C SER A 202 -3.43 3.04 9.82
N HIS A 203 -2.84 2.15 9.03
CA HIS A 203 -2.76 0.73 9.32
C HIS A 203 -1.43 0.34 10.00
N ASP A 204 -0.45 1.25 10.05
CA ASP A 204 0.83 1.05 10.74
C ASP A 204 0.71 1.45 12.22
N LEU A 205 0.50 0.45 13.09
CA LEU A 205 0.32 0.67 14.51
C LEU A 205 1.58 1.21 15.19
N ALA A 206 2.78 0.88 14.69
CA ALA A 206 4.03 1.37 15.25
C ALA A 206 4.19 2.87 14.99
N LEU A 207 3.83 3.34 13.80
CA LEU A 207 3.80 4.76 13.48
C LEU A 207 2.73 5.51 14.30
N VAL A 208 1.53 4.92 14.44
CA VAL A 208 0.46 5.50 15.28
C VAL A 208 0.93 5.64 16.71
N ALA A 209 1.52 4.60 17.31
CA ALA A 209 2.03 4.63 18.69
C ALA A 209 3.05 5.74 18.93
N ARG A 210 3.89 6.06 17.94
CA ARG A 210 4.94 7.10 18.05
C ARG A 210 4.45 8.51 17.79
N HIS A 211 3.43 8.67 16.95
CA HIS A 211 3.04 10.00 16.43
C HIS A 211 1.69 10.49 16.94
N THR A 212 0.93 9.68 17.70
CA THR A 212 -0.38 10.08 18.25
C THR A 212 -0.41 9.96 19.77
N ASP A 213 -1.23 10.80 20.40
CA ASP A 213 -1.39 10.83 21.85
C ASP A 213 -2.40 9.75 22.29
N ASP A 214 -3.53 9.70 21.60
CA ASP A 214 -4.59 8.72 21.78
C ASP A 214 -4.82 7.89 20.50
N VAL A 215 -5.37 6.70 20.67
CA VAL A 215 -5.82 5.84 19.57
C VAL A 215 -7.26 5.43 19.76
N LEU A 216 -7.96 5.31 18.63
CA LEU A 216 -9.31 4.80 18.51
C LEU A 216 -9.31 3.61 17.56
N VAL A 217 -9.80 2.47 18.01
CA VAL A 217 -9.89 1.24 17.21
C VAL A 217 -11.32 1.10 16.68
N LEU A 218 -11.45 1.03 15.35
CA LEU A 218 -12.72 0.78 14.67
C LEU A 218 -12.81 -0.66 14.18
N ASP A 219 -13.98 -1.27 14.40
CA ASP A 219 -14.36 -2.55 13.80
C ASP A 219 -15.85 -2.55 13.45
N GLY A 220 -16.20 -3.00 12.23
CA GLY A 220 -17.59 -3.04 11.76
C GLY A 220 -18.34 -1.70 11.89
N GLY A 221 -17.65 -0.56 11.74
CA GLY A 221 -18.22 0.78 11.87
C GLY A 221 -18.41 1.26 13.31
N ARG A 222 -17.95 0.52 14.32
CA ARG A 222 -18.07 0.85 15.74
C ARG A 222 -16.72 1.09 16.38
N VAL A 223 -16.70 1.92 17.42
CA VAL A 223 -15.52 2.06 18.29
C VAL A 223 -15.50 0.86 19.24
N VAL A 224 -14.44 0.07 19.19
CA VAL A 224 -14.29 -1.13 20.04
C VAL A 224 -13.31 -0.91 21.17
N GLU A 225 -12.33 0.00 21.00
CA GLU A 225 -11.39 0.36 22.05
C GLU A 225 -10.86 1.78 21.82
N ARG A 226 -10.58 2.51 22.90
CA ARG A 226 -10.04 3.87 22.85
C ARG A 226 -9.23 4.16 24.11
N GLY A 227 -8.16 4.94 23.95
CA GLY A 227 -7.33 5.42 25.06
C GLY A 227 -5.97 5.92 24.61
N PRO A 228 -5.04 6.18 25.53
CA PRO A 228 -3.67 6.57 25.21
C PRO A 228 -3.01 5.54 24.31
N SER A 229 -2.36 6.00 23.22
CA SER A 229 -1.80 5.13 22.17
C SER A 229 -0.85 4.06 22.75
N GLY A 230 0.02 4.44 23.67
CA GLY A 230 0.94 3.50 24.31
C GLY A 230 0.25 2.44 25.18
N THR A 231 -0.89 2.76 25.79
CA THR A 231 -1.66 1.81 26.61
C THR A 231 -2.43 0.83 25.75
N VAL A 232 -3.27 1.35 24.84
CA VAL A 232 -4.15 0.51 23.98
C VAL A 232 -3.32 -0.41 23.07
N LEU A 233 -2.25 0.11 22.47
CA LEU A 233 -1.41 -0.70 21.57
C LEU A 233 -0.40 -1.59 22.33
N GLY A 234 0.00 -1.21 23.54
CA GLY A 234 0.92 -2.00 24.36
C GLY A 234 0.23 -3.08 25.20
N ARG A 235 -1.02 -2.85 25.63
CA ARG A 235 -1.82 -3.76 26.45
C ARG A 235 -3.29 -3.76 26.00
N PRO A 236 -3.57 -4.29 24.81
CA PRO A 236 -4.91 -4.25 24.24
C PRO A 236 -5.90 -5.08 25.06
N GLU A 237 -7.08 -4.51 25.35
CA GLU A 237 -8.14 -5.18 26.12
C GLU A 237 -9.17 -5.85 25.20
N HIS A 238 -9.42 -5.30 24.01
CA HIS A 238 -10.39 -5.85 23.09
C HIS A 238 -9.75 -6.88 22.15
N ASP A 239 -10.48 -7.96 21.80
CA ASP A 239 -9.99 -9.05 20.93
C ASP A 239 -9.57 -8.57 19.54
N VAL A 240 -10.29 -7.60 18.97
CA VAL A 240 -9.95 -7.00 17.68
C VAL A 240 -8.59 -6.30 17.76
N THR A 241 -8.36 -5.51 18.82
CA THR A 241 -7.10 -4.80 19.03
C THR A 241 -5.96 -5.79 19.23
N ARG A 242 -6.17 -6.85 20.04
CA ARG A 242 -5.17 -7.94 20.22
C ARG A 242 -4.77 -8.54 18.89
N ARG A 243 -5.76 -8.87 18.02
CA ARG A 243 -5.47 -9.40 16.69
C ARG A 243 -4.72 -8.42 15.79
N LEU A 244 -5.11 -7.14 15.80
CA LEU A 244 -4.43 -6.10 15.01
C LEU A 244 -2.97 -5.93 15.47
N VAL A 245 -2.72 -5.85 16.77
CA VAL A 245 -1.37 -5.72 17.33
C VAL A 245 -0.53 -6.96 17.03
N ALA A 246 -1.06 -8.16 17.25
CA ALA A 246 -0.34 -9.41 16.94
C ALA A 246 0.03 -9.53 15.45
N ALA A 247 -0.85 -9.08 14.56
CA ALA A 247 -0.61 -9.12 13.13
C ALA A 247 0.31 -7.99 12.63
N SER A 248 0.44 -6.86 13.36
CA SER A 248 1.34 -5.75 13.01
C SER A 248 2.78 -5.96 13.48
N THR A 249 3.00 -6.87 14.45
CA THR A 249 4.32 -7.27 14.93
C THR A 249 4.55 -8.75 14.68
N PRO A 250 4.68 -9.17 13.42
CA PRO A 250 4.88 -10.58 13.12
C PRO A 250 6.21 -11.05 13.71
N ARG A 251 6.18 -12.20 14.37
CA ARG A 251 7.41 -12.81 14.93
C ARG A 251 8.24 -13.36 13.78
N PRO A 252 9.56 -13.10 13.77
CA PRO A 252 10.45 -13.74 12.82
C PRO A 252 10.27 -15.26 12.88
N ARG A 253 10.26 -15.89 11.73
CA ARG A 253 10.24 -17.36 11.67
C ARG A 253 11.54 -17.89 12.27
N THR A 254 11.43 -18.77 13.25
CA THR A 254 12.59 -19.54 13.70
C THR A 254 13.00 -20.41 12.51
N ALA A 255 14.18 -20.16 11.95
CA ALA A 255 14.72 -20.95 10.85
C ALA A 255 14.86 -22.41 11.30
N THR A 256 13.85 -23.23 11.09
CA THR A 256 14.05 -24.66 11.00
C THR A 256 14.78 -24.88 9.69
N ALA A 257 16.06 -25.21 9.77
CA ALA A 257 16.85 -25.56 8.60
C ALA A 257 16.19 -26.76 7.89
N ARG A 258 15.27 -26.44 6.97
CA ARG A 258 14.72 -27.44 6.07
C ARG A 258 15.85 -27.79 5.12
N PRO A 259 16.20 -29.06 4.95
CA PRO A 259 17.17 -29.43 3.94
C PRO A 259 16.74 -28.86 2.60
N LEU A 260 17.60 -28.10 1.96
CA LEU A 260 17.35 -27.65 0.60
C LEU A 260 17.13 -28.86 -0.29
N SER A 261 16.20 -28.77 -1.24
CA SER A 261 15.98 -29.85 -2.23
C SER A 261 17.32 -30.25 -2.89
N GLU A 262 17.60 -31.53 -2.98
CA GLU A 262 18.83 -32.07 -3.60
C GLU A 262 18.92 -31.82 -5.13
N GLY A 263 17.91 -31.22 -5.73
CA GLY A 263 17.85 -30.89 -7.14
C GLY A 263 18.47 -29.51 -7.50
N PRO A 264 18.57 -29.20 -8.80
CA PRO A 264 18.98 -27.89 -9.22
C PRO A 264 18.01 -26.83 -8.68
N PRO A 265 18.48 -25.60 -8.38
CA PRO A 265 17.59 -24.53 -7.95
C PRO A 265 16.51 -24.25 -9.02
N ALA A 266 15.32 -23.86 -8.58
CA ALA A 266 14.24 -23.46 -9.48
C ALA A 266 14.66 -22.23 -10.30
N VAL A 267 15.41 -21.31 -9.71
CA VAL A 267 16.08 -20.21 -10.42
C VAL A 267 17.49 -20.01 -9.86
N ARG A 268 18.45 -19.84 -10.77
CA ARG A 268 19.82 -19.41 -10.48
C ARG A 268 20.16 -18.17 -11.30
N LEU A 269 20.62 -17.15 -10.64
CA LEU A 269 21.30 -16.01 -11.21
C LEU A 269 22.80 -16.24 -11.01
N ALA A 270 23.60 -16.21 -12.08
CA ALA A 270 25.04 -16.41 -12.03
C ALA A 270 25.75 -15.21 -12.68
N GLY A 271 26.33 -14.35 -11.86
CA GLY A 271 26.97 -13.10 -12.26
C GLY A 271 26.01 -12.17 -13.02
N ALA A 272 24.69 -12.26 -12.78
CA ALA A 272 23.69 -11.55 -13.56
C ALA A 272 23.76 -10.03 -13.33
N GLY A 273 23.87 -9.26 -14.41
CA GLY A 273 23.89 -7.80 -14.37
C GLY A 273 22.94 -7.19 -15.37
N ARG A 274 22.35 -6.03 -15.01
CA ARG A 274 21.42 -5.29 -15.85
C ARG A 274 21.58 -3.79 -15.66
N SER A 275 21.69 -3.04 -16.78
CA SER A 275 21.74 -1.57 -16.80
C SER A 275 20.62 -1.01 -17.67
N TYR A 276 20.14 0.20 -17.35
CA TYR A 276 19.18 0.94 -18.15
C TYR A 276 19.78 2.23 -18.66
N GLY A 277 19.33 2.68 -19.84
CA GLY A 277 19.92 3.82 -20.55
C GLY A 277 20.93 3.34 -21.60
N GLY A 278 21.61 4.28 -22.26
CA GLY A 278 22.61 3.99 -23.31
C GLY A 278 23.85 4.86 -23.20
N GLY A 279 25.00 4.35 -23.65
CA GLY A 279 26.26 5.08 -23.60
C GLY A 279 26.67 5.48 -22.17
N ASP A 280 27.20 6.67 -22.01
CA ASP A 280 27.73 7.20 -20.75
C ASP A 280 26.63 7.48 -19.69
N THR A 281 25.33 7.35 -20.06
CA THR A 281 24.19 7.53 -19.14
C THR A 281 23.61 6.21 -18.64
N ALA A 282 24.25 5.09 -18.91
CA ALA A 282 23.78 3.77 -18.45
C ALA A 282 23.87 3.67 -16.92
N VAL A 283 22.71 3.44 -16.27
CA VAL A 283 22.62 3.25 -14.82
C VAL A 283 22.51 1.76 -14.54
N PRO A 284 23.50 1.17 -13.82
CA PRO A 284 23.44 -0.24 -13.42
C PRO A 284 22.37 -0.42 -12.33
N ALA A 285 21.37 -1.24 -12.61
CA ALA A 285 20.30 -1.58 -11.66
C ALA A 285 20.60 -2.90 -10.91
N VAL A 286 21.36 -3.81 -11.55
CA VAL A 286 21.85 -5.06 -10.95
C VAL A 286 23.30 -5.27 -11.38
N ARG A 287 24.20 -5.56 -10.42
CA ARG A 287 25.65 -5.58 -10.63
C ARG A 287 26.24 -6.95 -10.34
N GLY A 288 26.22 -7.87 -11.34
CA GLY A 288 26.95 -9.14 -11.24
C GLY A 288 26.48 -10.04 -10.09
N MET A 289 25.17 -10.23 -9.97
CA MET A 289 24.53 -10.86 -8.83
C MET A 289 24.51 -12.38 -8.93
N ASP A 290 24.79 -13.06 -7.81
CA ASP A 290 24.64 -14.49 -7.63
C ASP A 290 23.50 -14.76 -6.63
N LEU A 291 22.51 -15.55 -7.05
CA LEU A 291 21.36 -15.92 -6.21
C LEU A 291 20.76 -17.23 -6.68
N ASP A 292 20.64 -18.19 -5.75
CA ASP A 292 19.90 -19.43 -5.95
C ASP A 292 18.60 -19.41 -5.13
N VAL A 293 17.49 -19.89 -5.71
CA VAL A 293 16.24 -20.13 -4.98
C VAL A 293 15.79 -21.56 -5.25
N HIS A 294 15.64 -22.34 -4.20
CA HIS A 294 15.32 -23.76 -4.30
C HIS A 294 13.81 -24.03 -4.16
N ALA A 295 13.38 -25.19 -4.66
CA ALA A 295 12.01 -25.66 -4.44
C ALA A 295 11.73 -25.80 -2.92
N GLY A 296 10.59 -25.30 -2.47
CA GLY A 296 10.21 -25.30 -1.06
C GLY A 296 10.80 -24.14 -0.24
N GLU A 297 11.62 -23.27 -0.85
CA GLU A 297 12.27 -22.13 -0.19
C GLU A 297 11.52 -20.83 -0.46
N VAL A 298 11.40 -19.98 0.57
CA VAL A 298 11.03 -18.57 0.45
C VAL A 298 12.27 -17.72 0.69
N VAL A 299 12.75 -17.07 -0.35
CA VAL A 299 13.82 -16.06 -0.27
C VAL A 299 13.22 -14.67 -0.28
N GLY A 300 13.48 -13.93 0.79
CA GLY A 300 13.09 -12.53 0.91
C GLY A 300 14.23 -11.60 0.55
N VAL A 301 13.99 -10.60 -0.29
CA VAL A 301 14.98 -9.56 -0.62
C VAL A 301 14.46 -8.23 -0.08
N VAL A 302 15.23 -7.63 0.83
CA VAL A 302 14.94 -6.33 1.42
C VAL A 302 15.90 -5.27 0.89
N GLY A 303 15.49 -4.03 0.84
CA GLY A 303 16.35 -2.91 0.41
C GLY A 303 15.56 -1.64 0.15
N ARG A 304 16.28 -0.51 0.03
CA ARG A 304 15.69 0.81 -0.21
C ARG A 304 14.99 0.89 -1.59
N SER A 305 14.10 1.84 -1.75
CA SER A 305 13.52 2.14 -3.05
C SER A 305 14.62 2.53 -4.05
N GLY A 306 14.57 1.97 -5.26
CA GLY A 306 15.60 2.19 -6.28
C GLY A 306 16.84 1.30 -6.18
N SER A 307 16.96 0.39 -5.19
CA SER A 307 18.13 -0.50 -5.06
C SER A 307 18.24 -1.60 -6.13
N GLY A 308 17.23 -1.74 -7.03
CA GLY A 308 17.24 -2.73 -8.12
C GLY A 308 16.36 -3.96 -7.91
N LYS A 309 15.61 -4.07 -6.80
CA LYS A 309 14.78 -5.24 -6.43
C LYS A 309 13.82 -5.70 -7.53
N SER A 310 13.06 -4.78 -8.11
CA SER A 310 12.12 -5.13 -9.20
C SER A 310 12.85 -5.61 -10.46
N THR A 311 14.07 -5.12 -10.73
CA THR A 311 14.91 -5.61 -11.83
C THR A 311 15.40 -7.02 -11.54
N LEU A 312 15.83 -7.31 -10.30
CA LEU A 312 16.20 -8.65 -9.85
C LEU A 312 15.04 -9.63 -10.09
N LEU A 313 13.80 -9.29 -9.67
CA LEU A 313 12.63 -10.14 -9.90
C LEU A 313 12.36 -10.39 -11.38
N ARG A 314 12.49 -9.38 -12.23
CA ARG A 314 12.29 -9.53 -13.69
C ARG A 314 13.34 -10.44 -14.31
N LEU A 315 14.60 -10.36 -13.86
CA LEU A 315 15.66 -11.27 -14.27
C LEU A 315 15.34 -12.71 -13.81
N ALA A 316 15.03 -12.91 -12.53
CA ALA A 316 14.70 -14.21 -11.96
C ALA A 316 13.45 -14.84 -12.62
N ALA A 317 12.46 -14.03 -12.99
CA ALA A 317 11.28 -14.49 -13.73
C ALA A 317 11.55 -14.81 -15.21
N GLY A 318 12.74 -14.50 -15.72
CA GLY A 318 13.03 -14.55 -17.15
C GLY A 318 12.16 -13.56 -17.96
N LEU A 319 11.68 -12.48 -17.35
CA LEU A 319 10.93 -11.40 -18.03
C LEU A 319 11.88 -10.40 -18.66
N GLU A 320 13.04 -10.26 -18.10
CA GLU A 320 14.13 -9.43 -18.60
C GLU A 320 15.39 -10.28 -18.80
N ARG A 321 16.15 -9.92 -19.80
CA ARG A 321 17.39 -10.59 -20.09
C ARG A 321 18.55 -9.86 -19.41
N PRO A 322 19.52 -10.59 -18.81
CA PRO A 322 20.71 -9.96 -18.26
C PRO A 322 21.60 -9.42 -19.39
N ASP A 323 22.30 -8.31 -19.14
CA ASP A 323 23.35 -7.78 -20.01
C ASP A 323 24.67 -8.56 -19.82
N ARG A 324 24.90 -9.06 -18.59
CA ARG A 324 26.05 -9.88 -18.19
C ARG A 324 25.56 -11.07 -17.35
N GLY A 325 26.40 -12.12 -17.32
CA GLY A 325 26.06 -13.34 -16.60
C GLY A 325 24.92 -14.12 -17.25
N ARG A 326 24.24 -14.95 -16.48
CA ARG A 326 23.16 -15.83 -16.96
C ARG A 326 22.07 -16.02 -15.94
N VAL A 327 20.89 -16.41 -16.43
CA VAL A 327 19.73 -16.81 -15.64
C VAL A 327 19.39 -18.23 -16.03
N GLU A 328 19.35 -19.14 -15.07
CA GLU A 328 18.95 -20.54 -15.26
C GLU A 328 17.59 -20.78 -14.60
N LEU A 329 16.71 -21.50 -15.31
CA LEU A 329 15.42 -21.97 -14.78
C LEU A 329 15.45 -23.51 -14.78
N ALA A 330 15.29 -24.13 -13.62
CA ALA A 330 15.42 -25.59 -13.44
C ALA A 330 16.73 -26.15 -14.02
N GLY A 331 17.84 -25.45 -13.84
CA GLY A 331 19.17 -25.86 -14.31
C GLY A 331 19.43 -25.61 -15.81
N ALA A 332 18.49 -25.04 -16.57
CA ALA A 332 18.68 -24.69 -17.97
C ALA A 332 18.76 -23.19 -18.19
N ASP A 333 19.65 -22.74 -19.07
CA ASP A 333 19.77 -21.33 -19.42
C ASP A 333 18.43 -20.81 -19.99
N ALA A 334 17.89 -19.77 -19.36
CA ALA A 334 16.65 -19.13 -19.81
C ALA A 334 16.82 -18.38 -21.15
N TRP A 335 18.06 -18.01 -21.52
CA TRP A 335 18.35 -17.22 -22.71
C TRP A 335 19.46 -17.86 -23.59
N PRO A 336 19.32 -19.15 -23.97
CA PRO A 336 20.35 -19.83 -24.77
C PRO A 336 20.52 -19.13 -26.14
N GLY A 337 21.76 -18.97 -26.59
CA GLY A 337 22.09 -18.32 -27.85
C GLY A 337 22.14 -16.79 -27.81
N GLY A 338 22.15 -16.22 -26.64
CA GLY A 338 22.43 -14.80 -26.41
C GLY A 338 21.43 -13.84 -27.07
N HIS A 339 21.89 -12.72 -27.70
CA HIS A 339 21.05 -11.65 -28.23
C HIS A 339 20.09 -12.03 -29.36
N ARG A 340 20.19 -13.24 -29.90
CA ARG A 340 19.31 -13.71 -30.98
C ARG A 340 17.89 -14.10 -30.52
N ARG A 341 17.67 -14.37 -29.22
CA ARG A 341 16.35 -14.74 -28.69
C ARG A 341 15.60 -13.54 -28.12
N ARG A 342 14.34 -13.42 -28.52
CA ARG A 342 13.42 -12.39 -27.99
C ARG A 342 12.63 -12.85 -26.76
N HIS A 343 12.50 -14.17 -26.55
CA HIS A 343 11.72 -14.74 -25.45
C HIS A 343 12.55 -15.78 -24.69
N PRO A 344 12.36 -15.88 -23.36
CA PRO A 344 13.05 -16.88 -22.55
C PRO A 344 12.55 -18.29 -22.86
N VAL A 345 13.41 -19.27 -22.64
CA VAL A 345 13.01 -20.68 -22.57
C VAL A 345 12.56 -20.97 -21.15
N ARG A 346 11.38 -21.56 -20.99
CA ARG A 346 10.82 -21.97 -19.70
C ARG A 346 10.55 -23.49 -19.76
N PRO A 347 10.72 -24.20 -18.63
CA PRO A 347 10.50 -25.65 -18.58
C PRO A 347 9.09 -26.06 -19.02
N ARG A 348 8.08 -25.29 -18.62
CA ARG A 348 6.66 -25.44 -19.04
C ARG A 348 5.90 -24.12 -18.96
N ARG A 349 4.73 -24.05 -19.57
CA ARG A 349 3.81 -22.92 -19.40
C ARG A 349 3.36 -22.85 -17.93
N GLY A 350 3.27 -21.66 -17.36
CA GLY A 350 2.93 -21.47 -15.96
C GLY A 350 4.03 -21.88 -14.95
N TRP A 351 5.25 -22.15 -15.43
CA TRP A 351 6.41 -22.46 -14.57
C TRP A 351 6.70 -21.31 -13.61
N VAL A 352 6.76 -20.09 -14.12
CA VAL A 352 6.98 -18.86 -13.35
C VAL A 352 5.70 -18.06 -13.36
N MET A 353 5.27 -17.63 -12.18
CA MET A 353 4.12 -16.75 -12.02
C MET A 353 4.52 -15.48 -11.25
N PRO A 354 4.42 -14.29 -11.88
CA PRO A 354 4.72 -13.04 -11.23
C PRO A 354 3.50 -12.47 -10.49
N VAL A 355 3.77 -11.88 -9.33
CA VAL A 355 2.88 -10.93 -8.63
C VAL A 355 3.53 -9.56 -8.76
N PHE A 356 2.91 -8.67 -9.54
CA PHE A 356 3.46 -7.33 -9.84
C PHE A 356 3.10 -6.31 -8.75
N GLN A 357 3.92 -5.28 -8.62
CA GLN A 357 3.75 -4.19 -7.66
C GLN A 357 2.45 -3.40 -7.87
N ASP A 358 2.02 -3.18 -9.14
CA ASP A 358 0.73 -2.57 -9.46
C ASP A 358 -0.32 -3.66 -9.75
N PRO A 359 -1.15 -4.00 -8.76
CA PRO A 359 -2.16 -5.04 -8.94
C PRO A 359 -3.25 -4.62 -9.92
N VAL A 360 -3.59 -3.32 -9.98
CA VAL A 360 -4.67 -2.81 -10.84
C VAL A 360 -4.28 -2.91 -12.32
N ALA A 361 -3.04 -2.51 -12.65
CA ALA A 361 -2.51 -2.64 -14.01
C ALA A 361 -2.26 -4.11 -14.41
N SER A 362 -2.07 -5.00 -13.44
CA SER A 362 -1.82 -6.43 -13.70
C SER A 362 -3.07 -7.23 -14.06
N LEU A 363 -4.27 -6.70 -13.83
CA LEU A 363 -5.55 -7.37 -14.07
C LEU A 363 -6.26 -6.78 -15.29
N ASP A 364 -6.79 -7.63 -16.21
CA ASP A 364 -7.60 -7.15 -17.32
C ASP A 364 -8.95 -6.63 -16.79
N ARG A 365 -9.18 -5.33 -16.94
CA ARG A 365 -10.38 -4.63 -16.45
C ARG A 365 -11.69 -5.11 -17.06
N ARG A 366 -11.65 -5.82 -18.21
CA ARG A 366 -12.81 -6.31 -18.95
C ARG A 366 -13.21 -7.73 -18.58
N TRP A 367 -12.33 -8.45 -17.82
CA TRP A 367 -12.58 -9.82 -17.46
C TRP A 367 -13.20 -9.93 -16.07
N PRO A 368 -14.24 -10.76 -15.89
CA PRO A 368 -14.75 -11.05 -14.56
C PRO A 368 -13.70 -11.80 -13.73
N LEU A 369 -13.81 -11.68 -12.42
CA LEU A 369 -12.82 -12.24 -11.49
C LEU A 369 -12.58 -13.73 -11.69
N TRP A 370 -13.66 -14.51 -11.92
CA TRP A 370 -13.49 -15.94 -12.16
C TRP A 370 -12.59 -16.23 -13.37
N ARG A 371 -12.68 -15.43 -14.43
CA ARG A 371 -11.84 -15.60 -15.62
C ARG A 371 -10.42 -15.20 -15.32
N THR A 372 -10.22 -14.06 -14.68
CA THR A 372 -8.91 -13.52 -14.30
C THR A 372 -8.15 -14.48 -13.38
N VAL A 373 -8.80 -14.98 -12.32
CA VAL A 373 -8.19 -15.90 -11.35
C VAL A 373 -7.80 -17.23 -12.00
N THR A 374 -8.65 -17.79 -12.88
CA THR A 374 -8.44 -19.13 -13.45
C THR A 374 -7.74 -19.16 -14.80
N GLU A 375 -7.31 -18.01 -15.32
CA GLU A 375 -6.52 -17.93 -16.56
C GLU A 375 -5.28 -18.83 -16.54
N PRO A 376 -4.47 -18.85 -15.47
CA PRO A 376 -3.26 -19.67 -15.41
C PRO A 376 -3.52 -21.17 -15.56
N LEU A 377 -4.67 -21.68 -15.11
CA LEU A 377 -5.06 -23.08 -15.31
C LEU A 377 -5.20 -23.41 -16.80
N VAL A 378 -5.82 -22.50 -17.55
CA VAL A 378 -6.00 -22.67 -19.00
C VAL A 378 -4.66 -22.60 -19.73
N LEU A 379 -3.80 -21.65 -19.33
CA LEU A 379 -2.44 -21.51 -19.88
C LEU A 379 -1.57 -22.73 -19.59
N ALA A 380 -1.76 -23.37 -18.43
CA ALA A 380 -1.08 -24.63 -18.07
C ALA A 380 -1.63 -25.86 -18.81
N GLY A 381 -2.65 -25.70 -19.66
CA GLY A 381 -3.22 -26.76 -20.48
C GLY A 381 -4.49 -27.41 -19.92
N ALA A 382 -4.97 -27.01 -18.74
CA ALA A 382 -6.23 -27.49 -18.21
C ALA A 382 -7.42 -26.94 -19.04
N ARG A 383 -8.50 -27.72 -19.12
CA ARG A 383 -9.74 -27.33 -19.86
C ARG A 383 -10.96 -27.38 -18.92
N PRO A 384 -10.96 -26.64 -17.79
CA PRO A 384 -12.10 -26.66 -16.90
C PRO A 384 -13.33 -26.00 -17.52
N SER A 385 -14.53 -26.51 -17.23
CA SER A 385 -15.79 -25.87 -17.63
C SER A 385 -15.94 -24.49 -16.98
N ARG A 386 -16.83 -23.65 -17.52
CA ARG A 386 -17.12 -22.33 -16.94
C ARG A 386 -17.60 -22.45 -15.47
N ALA A 387 -18.45 -23.43 -15.19
CA ALA A 387 -18.95 -23.66 -13.83
C ALA A 387 -17.82 -24.04 -12.87
N GLU A 388 -16.93 -24.92 -13.30
CA GLU A 388 -15.76 -25.33 -12.53
C GLU A 388 -14.78 -24.15 -12.26
N ARG A 389 -14.56 -23.31 -13.28
CA ARG A 389 -13.72 -22.10 -13.12
C ARG A 389 -14.30 -21.13 -12.09
N ARG A 390 -15.63 -20.92 -12.11
CA ARG A 390 -16.32 -20.05 -11.15
C ARG A 390 -16.21 -20.60 -9.74
N ARG A 391 -16.43 -21.89 -9.56
CA ARG A 391 -16.29 -22.57 -8.26
C ARG A 391 -14.87 -22.44 -7.71
N ARG A 392 -13.85 -22.79 -8.51
CA ARG A 392 -12.45 -22.68 -8.10
C ARG A 392 -12.05 -21.24 -7.78
N ALA A 393 -12.51 -20.27 -8.56
CA ALA A 393 -12.25 -18.86 -8.28
C ALA A 393 -12.85 -18.43 -6.94
N ALA A 394 -14.10 -18.80 -6.64
CA ALA A 394 -14.74 -18.50 -5.37
C ALA A 394 -13.99 -19.11 -4.18
N GLU A 395 -13.62 -20.40 -4.29
CA GLU A 395 -12.83 -21.11 -3.26
C GLU A 395 -11.49 -20.41 -2.97
N GLN A 396 -10.76 -20.02 -4.02
CA GLN A 396 -9.48 -19.36 -3.86
C GLN A 396 -9.60 -17.91 -3.35
N LEU A 397 -10.63 -17.19 -3.78
CA LEU A 397 -10.90 -15.84 -3.27
C LEU A 397 -11.29 -15.85 -1.79
N ALA A 398 -12.02 -16.87 -1.32
CA ALA A 398 -12.35 -17.03 0.09
C ALA A 398 -11.10 -17.16 0.97
N ARG A 399 -10.04 -17.82 0.50
CA ARG A 399 -8.77 -17.98 1.23
C ARG A 399 -8.05 -16.65 1.52
N VAL A 400 -8.36 -15.61 0.77
CA VAL A 400 -7.80 -14.26 0.96
C VAL A 400 -8.84 -13.28 1.53
N GLY A 401 -9.92 -13.78 2.15
CA GLY A 401 -10.96 -12.95 2.75
C GLY A 401 -11.79 -12.18 1.72
N LEU A 402 -12.00 -12.76 0.55
CA LEU A 402 -12.86 -12.24 -0.52
C LEU A 402 -14.02 -13.21 -0.84
N GLY A 403 -14.43 -14.03 0.13
CA GLY A 403 -15.51 -15.02 -0.06
C GLY A 403 -16.87 -14.41 -0.37
N ASP A 404 -17.13 -13.19 0.11
CA ASP A 404 -18.39 -12.46 -0.14
C ASP A 404 -18.38 -11.68 -1.46
N VAL A 405 -17.25 -11.69 -2.19
CA VAL A 405 -17.14 -10.97 -3.46
C VAL A 405 -17.68 -11.83 -4.59
N ASP A 406 -18.67 -11.32 -5.31
CA ASP A 406 -19.20 -12.00 -6.51
C ASP A 406 -18.09 -12.19 -7.55
N VAL A 407 -17.87 -13.43 -7.97
CA VAL A 407 -16.86 -13.80 -8.95
C VAL A 407 -17.11 -13.23 -10.36
N ASP A 408 -18.31 -12.74 -10.65
CA ASP A 408 -18.64 -12.06 -11.90
C ASP A 408 -18.29 -10.57 -11.89
N ARG A 409 -17.92 -9.98 -10.76
CA ARG A 409 -17.47 -8.59 -10.68
C ARG A 409 -16.22 -8.37 -11.54
N LEU A 410 -16.06 -7.13 -12.00
CA LEU A 410 -14.89 -6.69 -12.74
C LEU A 410 -13.83 -6.11 -11.79
N PRO A 411 -12.53 -6.26 -12.08
CA PRO A 411 -11.45 -5.69 -11.27
C PRO A 411 -11.58 -4.18 -11.03
N ALA A 412 -12.13 -3.43 -11.98
CA ALA A 412 -12.34 -1.99 -11.86
C ALA A 412 -13.28 -1.59 -10.69
N THR A 413 -14.06 -2.52 -10.15
CA THR A 413 -14.98 -2.29 -9.02
C THR A 413 -14.37 -2.66 -7.68
N LEU A 414 -13.13 -3.12 -7.65
CA LEU A 414 -12.42 -3.55 -6.46
C LEU A 414 -11.52 -2.44 -5.92
N SER A 415 -11.25 -2.46 -4.62
CA SER A 415 -10.17 -1.67 -4.03
C SER A 415 -8.79 -2.18 -4.45
N VAL A 416 -7.75 -1.34 -4.32
CA VAL A 416 -6.36 -1.73 -4.63
C VAL A 416 -5.95 -2.98 -3.84
N GLY A 417 -6.27 -3.04 -2.54
CA GLY A 417 -5.97 -4.20 -1.70
C GLY A 417 -6.77 -5.45 -2.09
N GLN A 418 -7.99 -5.31 -2.60
CA GLN A 418 -8.73 -6.45 -3.17
C GLN A 418 -8.09 -6.93 -4.48
N CYS A 419 -7.68 -6.01 -5.38
CA CYS A 419 -6.94 -6.36 -6.59
C CYS A 419 -5.63 -7.09 -6.28
N GLN A 420 -4.90 -6.66 -5.24
CA GLN A 420 -3.66 -7.31 -4.81
C GLN A 420 -3.91 -8.77 -4.41
N ARG A 421 -4.93 -9.01 -3.59
CA ARG A 421 -5.31 -10.38 -3.17
C ARG A 421 -5.73 -11.25 -4.37
N VAL A 422 -6.47 -10.69 -5.32
CA VAL A 422 -6.82 -11.37 -6.58
C VAL A 422 -5.56 -11.72 -7.39
N ALA A 423 -4.59 -10.80 -7.51
CA ALA A 423 -3.35 -11.04 -8.24
C ALA A 423 -2.51 -12.18 -7.62
N VAL A 424 -2.43 -12.25 -6.29
CA VAL A 424 -1.75 -13.34 -5.58
C VAL A 424 -2.44 -14.68 -5.83
N VAL A 425 -3.75 -14.74 -5.66
CA VAL A 425 -4.53 -15.96 -5.91
C VAL A 425 -4.37 -16.43 -7.35
N ARG A 426 -4.43 -15.50 -8.32
CA ARG A 426 -4.16 -15.81 -9.74
C ARG A 426 -2.79 -16.43 -9.95
N ALA A 427 -1.77 -15.91 -9.29
CA ALA A 427 -0.41 -16.45 -9.43
C ALA A 427 -0.29 -17.89 -8.88
N LEU A 428 -1.00 -18.21 -7.81
CA LEU A 428 -0.85 -19.49 -7.10
C LEU A 428 -1.76 -20.61 -7.63
N ILE A 429 -2.88 -20.30 -8.27
CA ILE A 429 -3.95 -21.28 -8.59
C ILE A 429 -3.48 -22.45 -9.47
N ALA A 430 -2.47 -22.25 -10.31
CA ALA A 430 -1.96 -23.27 -11.24
C ALA A 430 -0.80 -24.10 -10.65
N GLY A 431 -0.42 -23.91 -9.39
CA GLY A 431 0.72 -24.58 -8.78
C GLY A 431 2.04 -24.30 -9.53
N PRO A 432 2.48 -23.03 -9.61
CA PRO A 432 3.74 -22.69 -10.28
C PRO A 432 4.93 -23.31 -9.54
N ALA A 433 6.01 -23.58 -10.28
CA ALA A 433 7.26 -24.02 -9.64
C ALA A 433 8.08 -22.85 -9.10
N LEU A 434 7.91 -21.65 -9.65
CA LEU A 434 8.51 -20.41 -9.18
C LEU A 434 7.48 -19.29 -9.09
N VAL A 435 7.38 -18.66 -7.93
CA VAL A 435 6.63 -17.43 -7.71
C VAL A 435 7.63 -16.29 -7.49
N VAL A 436 7.51 -15.21 -8.23
CA VAL A 436 8.25 -13.98 -8.00
C VAL A 436 7.27 -12.88 -7.63
N ALA A 437 7.43 -12.26 -6.46
CA ALA A 437 6.46 -11.32 -5.93
C ALA A 437 7.10 -9.98 -5.57
N ASP A 438 6.62 -8.91 -6.21
CA ASP A 438 7.06 -7.53 -5.99
C ASP A 438 6.07 -6.84 -5.06
N GLU A 439 6.50 -6.57 -3.82
CA GLU A 439 5.70 -5.92 -2.77
C GLU A 439 4.29 -6.54 -2.58
N PRO A 440 4.16 -7.87 -2.42
CA PRO A 440 2.86 -8.55 -2.47
C PRO A 440 1.91 -8.16 -1.33
N THR A 441 2.40 -7.54 -0.27
CA THR A 441 1.64 -7.11 0.90
C THR A 441 1.47 -5.59 0.99
N ALA A 442 2.02 -4.82 0.04
CA ALA A 442 1.83 -3.38 -0.01
C ALA A 442 0.35 -3.02 -0.17
N SER A 443 -0.07 -1.92 0.42
CA SER A 443 -1.46 -1.42 0.37
C SER A 443 -2.52 -2.38 0.96
N LEU A 444 -2.11 -3.40 1.71
CA LEU A 444 -3.00 -4.30 2.44
C LEU A 444 -3.10 -3.89 3.90
N ASP A 445 -4.29 -4.08 4.47
CA ASP A 445 -4.40 -4.07 5.93
C ASP A 445 -3.65 -5.26 6.55
N VAL A 446 -3.39 -5.15 7.83
CA VAL A 446 -2.55 -6.09 8.57
C VAL A 446 -3.04 -7.54 8.47
N GLY A 447 -4.36 -7.75 8.50
CA GLY A 447 -4.98 -9.09 8.39
C GLY A 447 -4.85 -9.67 6.99
N ALA A 448 -5.13 -8.87 5.96
CA ALA A 448 -4.98 -9.28 4.56
C ALA A 448 -3.51 -9.55 4.20
N ALA A 449 -2.58 -8.74 4.71
CA ALA A 449 -1.16 -8.94 4.52
C ALA A 449 -0.67 -10.26 5.17
N ALA A 450 -1.16 -10.60 6.36
CA ALA A 450 -0.86 -11.87 7.01
C ALA A 450 -1.41 -13.07 6.20
N ALA A 451 -2.64 -12.96 5.67
CA ALA A 451 -3.23 -14.00 4.83
C ALA A 451 -2.41 -14.22 3.53
N VAL A 452 -1.98 -13.16 2.87
CA VAL A 452 -1.12 -13.24 1.67
C VAL A 452 0.24 -13.88 2.00
N ALA A 453 0.88 -13.46 3.09
CA ALA A 453 2.14 -14.05 3.56
C ALA A 453 1.97 -15.56 3.83
N GLY A 454 0.86 -15.96 4.48
CA GLY A 454 0.51 -17.36 4.72
C GLY A 454 0.35 -18.17 3.43
N LEU A 455 -0.28 -17.61 2.39
CA LEU A 455 -0.42 -18.28 1.09
C LEU A 455 0.90 -18.45 0.35
N LEU A 456 1.78 -17.44 0.38
CA LEU A 456 3.11 -17.54 -0.21
C LEU A 456 3.95 -18.60 0.51
N ARG A 457 3.86 -18.64 1.84
CA ARG A 457 4.52 -19.70 2.63
C ARG A 457 3.98 -21.08 2.30
N GLN A 458 2.64 -21.23 2.25
CA GLN A 458 2.02 -22.50 1.90
C GLN A 458 2.43 -22.95 0.48
N ALA A 459 2.49 -22.02 -0.49
CA ALA A 459 2.97 -22.37 -1.82
C ALA A 459 4.39 -22.96 -1.81
N ALA A 460 5.27 -22.42 -0.95
CA ALA A 460 6.61 -22.98 -0.78
C ALA A 460 6.57 -24.33 -0.02
N ASP A 461 5.72 -24.49 0.98
CA ASP A 461 5.54 -25.77 1.68
C ASP A 461 5.01 -26.85 0.72
N ASP A 462 4.20 -26.46 -0.27
CA ASP A 462 3.71 -27.32 -1.35
C ASP A 462 4.77 -27.57 -2.47
N GLY A 463 5.98 -27.04 -2.32
CA GLY A 463 7.13 -27.30 -3.19
C GLY A 463 7.48 -26.20 -4.20
N ALA A 464 6.79 -25.08 -4.24
CA ALA A 464 7.19 -23.95 -5.08
C ALA A 464 8.44 -23.26 -4.53
N ALA A 465 9.28 -22.71 -5.39
CA ALA A 465 10.27 -21.70 -5.03
C ALA A 465 9.58 -20.34 -4.98
N VAL A 466 9.85 -19.54 -3.96
CA VAL A 466 9.22 -18.21 -3.79
C VAL A 466 10.30 -17.15 -3.58
N LEU A 467 10.39 -16.20 -4.49
CA LEU A 467 11.27 -15.03 -4.36
C LEU A 467 10.41 -13.79 -4.16
N VAL A 468 10.56 -13.14 -3.01
CA VAL A 468 9.77 -11.98 -2.64
C VAL A 468 10.68 -10.79 -2.41
N VAL A 469 10.35 -9.64 -2.98
CA VAL A 469 10.97 -8.37 -2.59
C VAL A 469 9.98 -7.53 -1.79
N SER A 470 10.46 -6.93 -0.71
CA SER A 470 9.65 -6.04 0.12
C SER A 470 10.54 -5.04 0.88
N HIS A 471 9.95 -3.92 1.27
CA HIS A 471 10.54 -2.99 2.24
C HIS A 471 10.08 -3.28 3.69
N ASP A 472 9.05 -4.13 3.88
CA ASP A 472 8.55 -4.58 5.20
C ASP A 472 9.37 -5.81 5.65
N GLU A 473 10.58 -5.56 6.14
CA GLU A 473 11.50 -6.60 6.62
C GLU A 473 10.90 -7.44 7.76
N PRO A 474 10.24 -6.86 8.81
CA PRO A 474 9.63 -7.65 9.87
C PRO A 474 8.60 -8.66 9.37
N ARG A 475 7.74 -8.25 8.45
CA ARG A 475 6.74 -9.14 7.85
C ARG A 475 7.40 -10.20 6.99
N LEU A 476 8.35 -9.81 6.15
CA LEU A 476 9.06 -10.76 5.30
C LEU A 476 9.80 -11.84 6.13
N ALA A 477 10.44 -11.42 7.24
CA ALA A 477 11.10 -12.33 8.19
C ALA A 477 10.14 -13.35 8.83
N SER A 478 8.84 -13.06 8.88
CA SER A 478 7.86 -13.96 9.50
C SER A 478 7.53 -15.19 8.66
N TYR A 479 7.83 -15.19 7.37
CA TYR A 479 7.52 -16.32 6.47
C TYR A 479 8.66 -16.72 5.51
N ALA A 480 9.72 -15.91 5.38
CA ALA A 480 10.89 -16.24 4.60
C ALA A 480 11.81 -17.25 5.35
N ASP A 481 12.45 -18.13 4.61
CA ASP A 481 13.48 -19.04 5.13
C ASP A 481 14.84 -18.33 5.19
N ARG A 482 15.08 -17.40 4.25
CA ARG A 482 16.30 -16.61 4.14
C ARG A 482 15.98 -15.18 3.72
N LEU A 483 16.65 -14.21 4.36
CA LEU A 483 16.63 -12.82 3.97
C LEU A 483 17.97 -12.42 3.35
N VAL A 484 17.91 -11.66 2.27
CA VAL A 484 19.06 -11.08 1.58
C VAL A 484 18.83 -9.59 1.47
N ARG A 485 19.83 -8.80 1.76
CA ARG A 485 19.75 -7.34 1.63
C ARG A 485 20.28 -6.91 0.27
N MET A 486 19.58 -5.98 -0.36
CA MET A 486 19.99 -5.41 -1.66
C MET A 486 20.21 -3.91 -1.52
N ASP A 487 21.40 -3.48 -1.83
CA ASP A 487 21.81 -2.07 -1.86
C ASP A 487 22.57 -1.77 -3.15
N ASP A 488 22.21 -0.67 -3.82
CA ASP A 488 22.87 -0.14 -5.03
C ASP A 488 23.14 -1.18 -6.14
N GLY A 489 22.25 -2.17 -6.29
CA GLY A 489 22.33 -3.22 -7.30
C GLY A 489 23.14 -4.46 -6.88
N GLU A 490 23.59 -4.55 -5.65
CA GLU A 490 24.37 -5.68 -5.10
C GLU A 490 23.62 -6.35 -3.95
N LEU A 491 23.83 -7.67 -3.74
CA LEU A 491 23.34 -8.41 -2.57
C LEU A 491 24.42 -8.44 -1.48
N THR A 492 23.97 -8.23 -0.24
CA THR A 492 24.80 -8.30 0.97
C THR A 492 24.16 -9.18 2.03
#